data_11a279d2f1a6e15d649ad52875d3f87f
#
_entry.id   11a279d2f1a6e15d649ad52875d3f87f
#
_cell.length_a   1.000
_cell.length_b   1.000
_cell.length_c   1.000
_cell.angle_alpha   90.00
_cell.angle_beta   90.00
_cell.angle_gamma   90.00
#
_symmetry.space_group_name_H-M   'P 1'
#
loop_
_entity.id
_entity.type
_entity.pdbx_description
1 polymer ?
#
loop_
_entity_poly.entity_id
_entity_poly.type
_entity_poly.pdbx_seq_one_letter_code
_entity_poly.pdbx_strand_id
1 'polypeptide(L)'
;MKIFIYKIQHLTKSELIYIGSTQNFEVRAYQHKIKSSEANPKQKLYKCIQENNGWNNFTCVIIDEFETDSRQAGRIRENHKMIELKATLNNNRAFITKQEANQAVKDYYLKNRDELIKKKKSKITCECGCLLSRSNPYTHKQTMKHKKLIENKNKEEEDKLIVINPV
;
A
#
# COMPACT_ATOMS: atom_id res chain seq x y z
N MET A 1 21.48 -19.96 4.70
CA MET A 1 21.21 -19.60 3.30
C MET A 1 22.08 -18.42 2.91
N LYS A 2 22.64 -18.43 1.70
CA LYS A 2 23.43 -17.32 1.18
C LYS A 2 22.50 -16.22 0.67
N ILE A 3 22.76 -14.96 1.06
CA ILE A 3 22.03 -13.77 0.64
C ILE A 3 23.00 -12.82 -0.06
N PHE A 4 22.58 -12.30 -1.20
CA PHE A 4 23.29 -11.28 -1.96
C PHE A 4 22.56 -9.94 -1.78
N ILE A 5 23.31 -8.89 -1.44
CA ILE A 5 22.84 -7.50 -1.54
C ILE A 5 23.36 -6.95 -2.87
N TYR A 6 22.49 -6.41 -3.66
CA TYR A 6 22.84 -5.89 -4.98
C TYR A 6 22.37 -4.44 -5.16
N LYS A 7 23.06 -3.76 -6.05
CA LYS A 7 22.79 -2.38 -6.43
C LYS A 7 22.43 -2.32 -7.91
N ILE A 8 21.37 -1.59 -8.23
CA ILE A 8 21.08 -1.13 -9.59
C ILE A 8 21.32 0.38 -9.60
N GLN A 9 22.19 0.84 -10.48
CA GLN A 9 22.60 2.24 -10.55
C GLN A 9 22.71 2.69 -12.00
N HIS A 10 22.30 3.94 -12.27
CA HIS A 10 22.48 4.55 -13.58
C HIS A 10 23.98 4.80 -13.85
N LEU A 11 24.42 4.60 -15.08
CA LEU A 11 25.86 4.68 -15.46
C LEU A 11 26.48 6.05 -15.21
N THR A 12 25.74 7.13 -15.45
CA THR A 12 26.23 8.50 -15.35
C THR A 12 25.59 9.33 -14.24
N LYS A 13 24.40 8.95 -13.76
CA LYS A 13 23.66 9.64 -12.70
C LYS A 13 23.82 8.86 -11.40
N SER A 14 24.87 9.16 -10.64
CA SER A 14 25.26 8.40 -9.45
C SER A 14 24.22 8.41 -8.32
N GLU A 15 23.30 9.38 -8.31
CA GLU A 15 22.22 9.52 -7.35
C GLU A 15 21.03 8.54 -7.60
N LEU A 16 20.93 7.99 -8.82
CA LEU A 16 19.88 7.06 -9.18
C LEU A 16 20.27 5.63 -8.77
N ILE A 17 20.03 5.30 -7.51
CA ILE A 17 20.42 4.04 -6.88
C ILE A 17 19.20 3.30 -6.35
N TYR A 18 19.13 2.01 -6.66
CA TYR A 18 18.25 1.02 -6.03
C TYR A 18 19.08 -0.04 -5.34
N ILE A 19 18.70 -0.45 -4.14
CA ILE A 19 19.30 -1.56 -3.38
C ILE A 19 18.25 -2.65 -3.22
N GLY A 20 18.68 -3.91 -3.33
CA GLY A 20 17.83 -5.07 -3.11
C GLY A 20 18.59 -6.24 -2.54
N SER A 21 17.87 -7.24 -2.01
CA SER A 21 18.42 -8.50 -1.53
C SER A 21 17.79 -9.69 -2.23
N THR A 22 18.57 -10.75 -2.43
CA THR A 22 18.11 -11.99 -3.08
C THR A 22 18.97 -13.18 -2.69
N GLN A 23 18.43 -14.38 -2.81
CA GLN A 23 19.19 -15.65 -2.73
C GLN A 23 19.77 -16.07 -4.08
N ASN A 24 19.20 -15.60 -5.18
CA ASN A 24 19.68 -15.88 -6.53
C ASN A 24 19.79 -14.58 -7.32
N PHE A 25 21.02 -14.11 -7.47
CA PHE A 25 21.30 -12.83 -8.11
C PHE A 25 21.00 -12.84 -9.60
N GLU A 26 21.36 -13.88 -10.33
CA GLU A 26 21.19 -13.95 -11.78
C GLU A 26 19.71 -13.91 -12.17
N VAL A 27 18.90 -14.74 -11.51
CA VAL A 27 17.44 -14.76 -11.72
C VAL A 27 16.84 -13.40 -11.38
N ARG A 28 17.31 -12.77 -10.30
CA ARG A 28 16.79 -11.47 -9.87
C ARG A 28 17.14 -10.34 -10.82
N ALA A 29 18.37 -10.28 -11.30
CA ALA A 29 18.82 -9.32 -12.29
C ALA A 29 18.04 -9.45 -13.60
N TYR A 30 17.82 -10.67 -14.06
CA TYR A 30 17.01 -10.97 -15.24
C TYR A 30 15.56 -10.51 -15.07
N GLN A 31 14.95 -10.77 -13.91
CA GLN A 31 13.59 -10.29 -13.59
C GLN A 31 13.49 -8.76 -13.64
N HIS A 32 14.51 -8.05 -13.14
CA HIS A 32 14.55 -6.60 -13.21
C HIS A 32 14.60 -6.10 -14.66
N LYS A 33 15.42 -6.74 -15.50
CA LYS A 33 15.51 -6.42 -16.94
C LYS A 33 14.16 -6.57 -17.64
N ILE A 34 13.44 -7.69 -17.44
CA ILE A 34 12.12 -7.90 -18.03
C ILE A 34 11.12 -6.84 -17.53
N LYS A 35 11.04 -6.67 -16.20
CA LYS A 35 10.08 -5.72 -15.60
C LYS A 35 10.33 -4.27 -15.99
N SER A 36 11.56 -3.92 -16.33
CA SER A 36 11.89 -2.57 -16.81
C SER A 36 11.29 -2.25 -18.19
N SER A 37 10.91 -3.28 -18.94
CA SER A 37 10.29 -3.15 -20.28
C SER A 37 8.76 -3.29 -20.26
N GLU A 38 8.14 -3.57 -19.09
CA GLU A 38 6.68 -3.68 -18.96
C GLU A 38 5.99 -2.33 -19.18
N ALA A 39 4.83 -2.34 -19.85
CA ALA A 39 4.02 -1.14 -19.99
C ALA A 39 3.48 -0.67 -18.62
N ASN A 40 3.53 0.65 -18.36
CA ASN A 40 3.02 1.29 -17.14
C ASN A 40 3.55 0.71 -15.81
N PRO A 41 4.86 0.69 -15.57
CA PRO A 41 5.43 0.15 -14.35
C PRO A 41 4.98 0.95 -13.13
N LYS A 42 4.58 0.24 -12.05
CA LYS A 42 4.15 0.87 -10.79
C LYS A 42 5.33 1.28 -9.91
N GLN A 43 6.47 0.58 -10.03
CA GLN A 43 7.63 0.81 -9.17
C GLN A 43 8.49 1.96 -9.67
N LYS A 44 8.98 2.78 -8.73
CA LYS A 44 9.84 3.94 -9.00
C LYS A 44 11.09 3.59 -9.83
N LEU A 45 11.73 2.46 -9.48
CA LEU A 45 12.88 1.93 -10.21
C LEU A 45 12.60 1.80 -11.72
N TYR A 46 11.51 1.09 -12.08
CA TYR A 46 11.24 0.80 -13.49
C TYR A 46 10.76 2.02 -14.27
N LYS A 47 10.03 2.93 -13.61
CA LYS A 47 9.71 4.25 -14.21
C LYS A 47 10.99 5.00 -14.53
N CYS A 48 11.91 5.09 -13.56
CA CYS A 48 13.20 5.77 -13.73
C CYS A 48 14.03 5.12 -14.84
N ILE A 49 14.04 3.78 -14.96
CA ILE A 49 14.76 3.09 -16.04
C ILE A 49 14.16 3.48 -17.40
N GLN A 50 12.85 3.52 -17.56
CA GLN A 50 12.19 3.90 -18.82
C GLN A 50 12.45 5.37 -19.16
N GLU A 51 12.37 6.27 -18.19
CA GLU A 51 12.65 7.71 -18.34
C GLU A 51 14.13 8.01 -18.70
N ASN A 52 15.03 7.05 -18.43
CA ASN A 52 16.45 7.16 -18.74
C ASN A 52 16.91 6.20 -19.84
N ASN A 53 16.10 6.04 -20.90
CA ASN A 53 16.40 5.28 -22.11
C ASN A 53 16.63 3.76 -21.89
N GLY A 54 16.06 3.20 -20.84
CA GLY A 54 15.98 1.75 -20.63
C GLY A 54 17.13 1.13 -19.85
N TRP A 55 17.06 -0.18 -19.72
CA TRP A 55 17.94 -1.00 -18.87
C TRP A 55 19.43 -0.87 -19.20
N ASN A 56 19.80 -0.65 -20.46
CA ASN A 56 21.20 -0.59 -20.90
C ASN A 56 21.98 0.58 -20.29
N ASN A 57 21.32 1.60 -19.75
CA ASN A 57 21.93 2.71 -19.04
C ASN A 57 22.10 2.48 -17.54
N PHE A 58 21.80 1.25 -17.07
CA PHE A 58 21.94 0.87 -15.68
C PHE A 58 22.85 -0.34 -15.53
N THR A 59 23.62 -0.37 -14.44
CA THR A 59 24.37 -1.53 -13.99
C THR A 59 23.61 -2.24 -12.88
N CYS A 60 23.73 -3.57 -12.81
CA CYS A 60 23.22 -4.38 -11.71
C CYS A 60 24.37 -5.23 -11.18
N VAL A 61 24.84 -4.94 -9.96
CA VAL A 61 26.04 -5.57 -9.39
C VAL A 61 25.82 -5.98 -7.94
N ILE A 62 26.45 -7.08 -7.53
CA ILE A 62 26.51 -7.50 -6.12
C ILE A 62 27.45 -6.54 -5.40
N ILE A 63 27.02 -6.02 -4.25
CA ILE A 63 27.80 -5.13 -3.39
C ILE A 63 28.14 -5.74 -2.03
N ASP A 64 27.46 -6.84 -1.67
CA ASP A 64 27.70 -7.55 -0.42
C ASP A 64 27.09 -8.95 -0.50
N GLU A 65 27.69 -9.91 0.22
CA GLU A 65 27.15 -11.25 0.36
C GLU A 65 27.44 -11.82 1.75
N PHE A 66 26.55 -12.65 2.27
CA PHE A 66 26.72 -13.27 3.58
C PHE A 66 25.81 -14.48 3.76
N GLU A 67 26.15 -15.33 4.72
CA GLU A 67 25.32 -16.46 5.13
C GLU A 67 24.48 -16.11 6.35
N THR A 68 23.24 -16.58 6.38
CA THR A 68 22.31 -16.37 7.48
C THR A 68 21.21 -17.44 7.47
N ASP A 69 20.61 -17.69 8.62
CA ASP A 69 19.42 -18.53 8.77
C ASP A 69 18.11 -17.75 8.68
N SER A 70 18.18 -16.42 8.62
CA SER A 70 17.03 -15.53 8.69
C SER A 70 16.91 -14.60 7.47
N ARG A 71 15.75 -14.66 6.80
CA ARG A 71 15.39 -13.65 5.78
C ARG A 71 15.33 -12.21 6.34
N GLN A 72 15.05 -12.08 7.64
CA GLN A 72 15.01 -10.78 8.29
C GLN A 72 16.41 -10.15 8.34
N ALA A 73 17.46 -10.94 8.57
CA ALA A 73 18.83 -10.45 8.52
C ALA A 73 19.19 -9.85 7.14
N GLY A 74 18.72 -10.49 6.06
CA GLY A 74 18.83 -9.97 4.70
C GLY A 74 18.20 -8.58 4.55
N ARG A 75 16.97 -8.42 5.03
CA ARG A 75 16.24 -7.14 4.99
C ARG A 75 16.92 -6.05 5.83
N ILE A 76 17.43 -6.40 7.00
CA ILE A 76 18.18 -5.46 7.86
C ILE A 76 19.43 -4.96 7.12
N ARG A 77 20.20 -5.87 6.54
CA ARG A 77 21.43 -5.52 5.82
C ARG A 77 21.16 -4.73 4.55
N GLU A 78 20.11 -5.09 3.80
CA GLU A 78 19.59 -4.30 2.68
C GLU A 78 19.26 -2.86 3.13
N ASN A 79 18.52 -2.71 4.23
CA ASN A 79 18.15 -1.40 4.76
C ASN A 79 19.36 -0.57 5.18
N HIS A 80 20.39 -1.18 5.78
CA HIS A 80 21.64 -0.50 6.09
C HIS A 80 22.32 0.03 4.82
N LYS A 81 22.42 -0.81 3.77
CA LYS A 81 22.99 -0.40 2.49
C LYS A 81 22.17 0.67 1.78
N MET A 82 20.82 0.63 1.90
CA MET A 82 19.95 1.70 1.38
C MET A 82 20.26 3.06 2.03
N ILE A 83 20.49 3.09 3.35
CA ILE A 83 20.81 4.31 4.09
C ILE A 83 22.24 4.78 3.76
N GLU A 84 23.21 3.87 3.82
CA GLU A 84 24.64 4.13 3.54
C GLU A 84 24.83 4.76 2.15
N LEU A 85 24.19 4.17 1.13
CA LEU A 85 24.31 4.58 -0.27
C LEU A 85 23.27 5.61 -0.70
N LYS A 86 22.43 6.09 0.24
CA LYS A 86 21.36 7.05 -0.02
C LYS A 86 20.47 6.63 -1.20
N ALA A 87 20.00 5.38 -1.19
CA ALA A 87 19.22 4.80 -2.27
C ALA A 87 17.93 5.61 -2.55
N THR A 88 17.80 6.15 -3.76
CA THR A 88 16.69 7.04 -4.16
C THR A 88 15.57 6.33 -4.87
N LEU A 89 15.81 5.14 -5.44
CA LEU A 89 14.86 4.41 -6.28
C LEU A 89 14.07 3.32 -5.55
N ASN A 90 14.34 3.09 -4.26
CA ASN A 90 13.53 2.21 -3.44
C ASN A 90 12.20 2.88 -3.07
N ASN A 91 11.07 2.19 -3.27
CA ASN A 91 9.75 2.72 -2.89
C ASN A 91 9.58 2.79 -1.37
N ASN A 92 10.08 1.78 -0.68
CA ASN A 92 9.94 1.63 0.77
C ASN A 92 11.26 1.18 1.39
N ARG A 93 11.45 1.43 2.67
CA ARG A 93 12.54 0.84 3.45
C ARG A 93 12.38 -0.68 3.50
N ALA A 94 13.50 -1.40 3.35
CA ALA A 94 13.53 -2.86 3.40
C ALA A 94 13.19 -3.42 4.79
N PHE A 95 13.53 -2.66 5.84
CA PHE A 95 13.27 -3.01 7.22
C PHE A 95 12.90 -1.76 8.04
N ILE A 96 11.91 -1.93 8.92
CA ILE A 96 11.46 -0.93 9.90
C ILE A 96 11.30 -1.66 11.23
N THR A 97 11.85 -1.12 12.30
CA THR A 97 11.67 -1.68 13.65
C THR A 97 10.23 -1.50 14.12
N LYS A 98 9.79 -2.33 15.07
CA LYS A 98 8.46 -2.20 15.69
C LYS A 98 8.29 -0.83 16.36
N GLN A 99 9.35 -0.29 16.94
CA GLN A 99 9.33 1.04 17.58
C GLN A 99 9.12 2.14 16.55
N GLU A 100 9.86 2.13 15.42
CA GLU A 100 9.69 3.09 14.33
C GLU A 100 8.28 3.00 13.70
N ALA A 101 7.77 1.77 13.50
CA ALA A 101 6.42 1.57 12.99
C ALA A 101 5.35 2.16 13.94
N ASN A 102 5.48 1.90 15.25
CA ASN A 102 4.57 2.46 16.25
C ASN A 102 4.66 3.98 16.31
N GLN A 103 5.87 4.55 16.20
CA GLN A 103 6.06 6.00 16.18
C GLN A 103 5.40 6.62 14.94
N ALA A 104 5.58 6.04 13.76
CA ALA A 104 4.95 6.52 12.54
C ALA A 104 3.41 6.52 12.62
N VAL A 105 2.81 5.50 13.27
CA VAL A 105 1.35 5.46 13.53
C VAL A 105 0.93 6.58 14.46
N LYS A 106 1.69 6.85 15.54
CA LYS A 106 1.40 7.96 16.47
C LYS A 106 1.48 9.31 15.75
N ASP A 107 2.54 9.53 14.97
CA ASP A 107 2.76 10.77 14.23
C ASP A 107 1.63 11.01 13.19
N TYR A 108 1.24 9.96 12.46
CA TYR A 108 0.09 10.01 11.56
C TYR A 108 -1.21 10.39 12.30
N TYR A 109 -1.47 9.76 13.45
CA TYR A 109 -2.66 10.05 14.25
C TYR A 109 -2.65 11.51 14.75
N LEU A 110 -1.52 11.98 15.29
CA LEU A 110 -1.39 13.36 15.76
C LEU A 110 -1.60 14.38 14.63
N LYS A 111 -0.98 14.13 13.49
CA LYS A 111 -1.08 15.01 12.30
C LYS A 111 -2.50 15.07 11.74
N ASN A 112 -3.25 13.97 11.78
CA ASN A 112 -4.58 13.89 11.15
C ASN A 112 -5.72 13.82 12.18
N ARG A 113 -5.44 14.08 13.45
CA ARG A 113 -6.37 13.89 14.57
C ARG A 113 -7.73 14.55 14.34
N ASP A 114 -7.72 15.82 13.98
CA ASP A 114 -8.97 16.60 13.85
C ASP A 114 -9.82 16.08 12.68
N GLU A 115 -9.19 15.74 11.57
CA GLU A 115 -9.88 15.14 10.43
C GLU A 115 -10.46 13.76 10.75
N LEU A 116 -9.69 12.92 11.45
CA LEU A 116 -10.14 11.60 11.89
C LEU A 116 -11.32 11.70 12.87
N ILE A 117 -11.28 12.66 13.81
CA ILE A 117 -12.37 12.92 14.75
C ILE A 117 -13.59 13.43 13.99
N LYS A 118 -13.44 14.36 13.04
CA LYS A 118 -14.51 14.85 12.19
C LYS A 118 -15.16 13.73 11.38
N LYS A 119 -14.38 12.89 10.75
CA LYS A 119 -14.86 11.70 10.02
C LYS A 119 -15.61 10.72 10.95
N LYS A 120 -15.09 10.47 12.14
CA LYS A 120 -15.73 9.58 13.14
C LYS A 120 -17.06 10.13 13.64
N LYS A 121 -17.14 11.44 13.86
CA LYS A 121 -18.36 12.14 14.30
C LYS A 121 -19.38 12.35 13.18
N SER A 122 -18.98 12.26 11.91
CA SER A 122 -19.91 12.46 10.79
C SER A 122 -20.98 11.37 10.78
N LYS A 123 -22.22 11.78 10.56
CA LYS A 123 -23.38 10.89 10.46
C LYS A 123 -23.63 10.51 9.01
N ILE A 124 -24.17 9.33 8.80
CA ILE A 124 -24.68 8.84 7.53
C ILE A 124 -26.16 8.53 7.68
N THR A 125 -26.93 8.75 6.63
CA THR A 125 -28.35 8.36 6.61
C THR A 125 -28.46 6.91 6.13
N CYS A 126 -29.15 6.09 6.91
CA CYS A 126 -29.49 4.74 6.53
C CYS A 126 -30.70 4.71 5.60
N GLU A 127 -30.85 3.66 4.80
CA GLU A 127 -32.02 3.43 3.95
C GLU A 127 -33.37 3.44 4.72
N CYS A 128 -33.37 3.11 6.01
CA CYS A 128 -34.52 3.23 6.90
C CYS A 128 -34.80 4.67 7.39
N GLY A 129 -34.01 5.68 6.95
CA GLY A 129 -34.12 7.09 7.34
C GLY A 129 -33.39 7.48 8.63
N CYS A 130 -32.82 6.54 9.38
CA CYS A 130 -32.12 6.84 10.63
C CYS A 130 -30.74 7.45 10.37
N LEU A 131 -30.35 8.47 11.17
CA LEU A 131 -29.01 9.04 11.19
C LEU A 131 -28.09 8.20 12.08
N LEU A 132 -27.01 7.66 11.51
CA LEU A 132 -26.08 6.75 12.15
C LEU A 132 -24.67 7.33 12.21
N SER A 133 -23.89 6.88 13.21
CA SER A 133 -22.42 7.04 13.17
C SER A 133 -21.85 6.14 12.08
N ARG A 134 -20.84 6.63 11.34
CA ARG A 134 -20.10 5.84 10.33
C ARG A 134 -19.46 4.57 10.87
N SER A 135 -19.22 4.50 12.16
CA SER A 135 -18.59 3.33 12.79
C SER A 135 -19.52 2.13 12.97
N ASN A 136 -20.85 2.29 12.78
CA ASN A 136 -21.78 1.26 13.18
C ASN A 136 -22.99 0.98 12.23
N PRO A 137 -22.84 1.02 10.91
CA PRO A 137 -23.93 0.78 9.98
C PRO A 137 -24.39 -0.69 9.99
N TYR A 138 -23.43 -1.62 10.12
CA TYR A 138 -23.74 -3.07 10.11
C TYR A 138 -24.59 -3.50 11.31
N THR A 139 -24.20 -3.10 12.52
CA THR A 139 -24.96 -3.46 13.74
C THR A 139 -26.36 -2.85 13.73
N HIS A 140 -26.51 -1.61 13.20
CA HIS A 140 -27.81 -0.99 13.06
C HIS A 140 -28.74 -1.78 12.14
N LYS A 141 -28.28 -2.26 10.98
CA LYS A 141 -29.07 -3.05 10.04
C LYS A 141 -29.63 -4.36 10.65
N GLN A 142 -28.99 -4.87 11.68
CA GLN A 142 -29.46 -6.07 12.40
C GLN A 142 -30.51 -5.78 13.48
N THR A 143 -30.72 -4.52 13.85
CA THR A 143 -31.67 -4.15 14.90
C THR A 143 -33.12 -4.36 14.46
N MET A 144 -33.98 -4.72 15.40
CA MET A 144 -35.43 -4.81 15.17
C MET A 144 -36.03 -3.48 14.71
N LYS A 145 -35.47 -2.36 15.19
CA LYS A 145 -35.90 -1.01 14.76
C LYS A 145 -35.68 -0.79 13.26
N HIS A 146 -34.48 -1.16 12.75
CA HIS A 146 -34.17 -1.02 11.33
C HIS A 146 -35.12 -1.87 10.47
N LYS A 147 -35.31 -3.14 10.84
CA LYS A 147 -36.16 -4.09 10.12
C LYS A 147 -37.61 -3.57 10.04
N LYS A 148 -38.20 -3.12 11.17
CA LYS A 148 -39.55 -2.55 11.19
C LYS A 148 -39.69 -1.30 10.32
N LEU A 149 -38.71 -0.41 10.34
CA LEU A 149 -38.76 0.82 9.52
C LEU A 149 -38.69 0.53 8.03
N ILE A 150 -37.89 -0.46 7.61
CA ILE A 150 -37.85 -0.90 6.21
C ILE A 150 -39.16 -1.57 5.80
N GLU A 151 -39.71 -2.46 6.66
CA GLU A 151 -40.98 -3.11 6.37
C GLU A 151 -42.14 -2.11 6.20
N ASN A 152 -42.24 -1.11 7.08
CA ASN A 152 -43.26 -0.06 6.96
C ASN A 152 -43.06 0.77 5.66
N LYS A 153 -41.82 1.10 5.30
CA LYS A 153 -41.52 1.83 4.08
C LYS A 153 -41.94 1.07 2.83
N ASN A 154 -41.67 -0.23 2.79
CA ASN A 154 -42.08 -1.09 1.68
C ASN A 154 -43.62 -1.18 1.56
N LYS A 155 -44.34 -1.28 2.67
CA LYS A 155 -45.82 -1.26 2.68
C LYS A 155 -46.38 0.06 2.13
N GLU A 156 -45.80 1.21 2.53
CA GLU A 156 -46.21 2.52 2.03
C GLU A 156 -45.93 2.68 0.51
N GLU A 157 -44.89 2.06 0.01
CA GLU A 157 -44.58 2.06 -1.44
C GLU A 157 -45.54 1.14 -2.22
N GLU A 158 -45.92 -0.03 -1.68
CA GLU A 158 -46.88 -0.93 -2.26
C GLU A 158 -48.27 -0.29 -2.30
N ASP A 159 -48.75 0.34 -1.22
CA ASP A 159 -50.04 1.02 -1.16
C ASP A 159 -50.13 2.18 -2.18
N LYS A 160 -49.04 2.90 -2.43
CA LYS A 160 -49.00 3.94 -3.44
C LYS A 160 -49.09 3.40 -4.86
N LEU A 161 -48.51 2.23 -5.13
CA LEU A 161 -48.58 1.56 -6.43
C LEU A 161 -49.99 1.07 -6.76
N ILE A 162 -50.76 0.60 -5.75
CA ILE A 162 -52.15 0.16 -5.91
C ILE A 162 -53.07 1.35 -6.25
N VAL A 163 -52.80 2.52 -5.68
CA VAL A 163 -53.64 3.71 -5.92
C VAL A 163 -53.42 4.27 -7.36
N ILE A 164 -52.28 4.06 -7.97
CA ILE A 164 -51.96 4.55 -9.32
C ILE A 164 -52.50 3.65 -10.43
N ASN A 165 -52.77 2.37 -10.16
CA ASN A 165 -53.37 1.41 -11.11
C ASN A 165 -54.62 0.75 -10.50
N PRO A 166 -55.75 1.45 -10.39
CA PRO A 166 -57.02 0.78 -10.04
C PRO A 166 -57.43 -0.11 -11.23
N VAL A 167 -57.63 -1.41 -10.95
CA VAL A 167 -58.15 -2.41 -11.90
C VAL A 167 -59.57 -2.04 -12.36
#